data_0d41add189259a10b9f9a87488de17a1
#
_entry.id   0d41add189259a10b9f9a87488de17a1
#
_cell.length_a   1.000
_cell.length_b   1.000
_cell.length_c   1.000
_cell.angle_alpha   90.00
_cell.angle_beta   90.00
_cell.angle_gamma   90.00
#
_symmetry.space_group_name_H-M   'P 1'
#
loop_
_entity.id
_entity.type
_entity.pdbx_description
1 polymer ?
#
loop_
_entity_poly.entity_id
_entity_poly.type
_entity_poly.pdbx_seq_one_letter_code
_entity_poly.pdbx_strand_id
1 'polypeptide(L)'
;MTSVLTPDLLTGFSLRGDAERGVEGWSPDLIAGLDWLRLGELLRAIAANAGCELGPSRVQLDGSVQFAMLEAPKSLHERRALVKLVGWREWGATPETVQAFIHELERIREPTRGVLVAPDGFSAAAKNRAHNVGIEAIDAAQLHQILTRLPAEQADFFYTVTTAGYCKVPTCPVCLRKLSRMEQQTTRAMRTVPGEMVFQTSTLVPDPVACGRLEIMHDCEVTFLHEVRAKEMVVRGHVSGDFICEGLVTLQRGATLSGTLAARSVDVQDGAEIIGQFRILDGVTDALTQLEPTWFWRCLNSSGKTQCRSVLFEPHSLG
;
A
#
# COMPACT_ATOMS: atom_id res chain seq x y z
N MET A 1 -25.80 -6.37 30.15
CA MET A 1 -24.47 -6.72 30.66
C MET A 1 -23.47 -6.15 29.68
N THR A 2 -23.05 -4.95 29.95
CA THR A 2 -22.12 -4.16 29.10
C THR A 2 -20.72 -4.62 29.41
N SER A 3 -20.15 -5.50 28.58
CA SER A 3 -18.74 -5.84 28.65
C SER A 3 -17.95 -4.66 28.06
N VAL A 4 -17.39 -3.87 28.95
CA VAL A 4 -16.36 -2.87 28.62
C VAL A 4 -15.13 -3.67 28.25
N LEU A 5 -14.88 -3.82 26.93
CA LEU A 5 -13.62 -4.34 26.43
C LEU A 5 -12.58 -3.22 26.61
N THR A 6 -11.89 -3.24 27.73
CA THR A 6 -10.66 -2.49 27.92
C THR A 6 -9.59 -3.04 26.99
N PRO A 7 -8.71 -2.21 26.45
CA PRO A 7 -7.60 -2.63 25.57
C PRO A 7 -6.55 -3.41 26.38
N ASP A 8 -6.75 -4.71 26.53
CA ASP A 8 -6.05 -5.54 27.52
C ASP A 8 -4.83 -6.30 26.97
N LEU A 9 -4.45 -6.10 25.71
CA LEU A 9 -3.26 -6.78 25.18
C LEU A 9 -1.95 -6.30 25.83
N LEU A 10 -1.97 -5.11 26.40
CA LEU A 10 -0.78 -4.48 26.96
C LEU A 10 -1.02 -3.95 28.39
N THR A 11 -2.19 -4.17 28.97
CA THR A 11 -2.51 -3.79 30.36
C THR A 11 -2.01 -4.79 31.40
N GLY A 12 -1.31 -5.87 31.00
CA GLY A 12 -0.49 -6.66 31.91
C GLY A 12 0.68 -5.86 32.53
N PHE A 13 0.90 -4.63 32.07
CA PHE A 13 1.82 -3.68 32.66
C PHE A 13 1.18 -2.98 33.87
N SER A 14 1.32 -3.58 35.04
CA SER A 14 1.09 -2.87 36.29
C SER A 14 2.23 -1.86 36.49
N LEU A 15 2.08 -0.68 35.92
CA LEU A 15 3.00 0.43 36.13
C LEU A 15 2.59 1.18 37.41
N ARG A 16 3.24 0.86 38.50
CA ARG A 16 3.37 1.79 39.62
C ARG A 16 4.59 2.67 39.35
N GLY A 17 4.40 3.94 39.12
CA GLY A 17 5.45 4.94 39.22
C GLY A 17 5.56 5.89 38.03
N ASP A 18 5.23 7.14 38.28
CA ASP A 18 5.73 8.37 37.64
C ASP A 18 5.86 8.41 36.10
N ALA A 19 4.73 8.49 35.43
CA ALA A 19 4.67 8.61 33.99
C ALA A 19 4.28 10.04 33.55
N GLU A 20 5.20 10.97 33.65
CA GLU A 20 5.09 12.29 33.01
C GLU A 20 6.38 12.76 32.34
N ARG A 21 7.28 11.85 31.97
CA ARG A 21 8.35 12.21 31.02
C ARG A 21 8.01 11.57 29.69
N GLY A 22 7.51 12.40 28.73
CA GLY A 22 7.35 12.00 27.35
C GLY A 22 8.68 11.40 26.87
N VAL A 23 8.59 10.21 26.28
CA VAL A 23 9.74 9.56 25.67
C VAL A 23 10.14 10.42 24.48
N GLU A 24 11.19 11.23 24.64
CA GLU A 24 11.74 12.03 23.56
C GLU A 24 12.11 11.08 22.41
N GLY A 25 11.50 11.31 21.25
CA GLY A 25 11.79 10.57 20.02
C GLY A 25 10.61 9.81 19.40
N TRP A 26 9.73 9.19 20.17
CA TRP A 26 8.54 8.55 19.62
C TRP A 26 7.47 9.58 19.26
N SER A 27 6.88 9.43 18.06
CA SER A 27 5.70 10.18 17.65
C SER A 27 4.81 9.31 16.75
N PRO A 28 3.50 9.59 16.65
CA PRO A 28 2.62 8.89 15.72
C PRO A 28 3.15 8.94 14.28
N ASP A 29 3.67 10.10 13.83
CA ASP A 29 4.20 10.28 12.47
C ASP A 29 5.47 9.45 12.23
N LEU A 30 6.35 9.34 13.26
CA LEU A 30 7.49 8.44 13.16
C LEU A 30 7.04 6.99 13.00
N ILE A 31 6.08 6.56 13.80
CA ILE A 31 5.55 5.19 13.80
C ILE A 31 4.88 4.87 12.45
N ALA A 32 4.04 5.77 11.95
CA ALA A 32 3.40 5.62 10.63
C ALA A 32 4.43 5.59 9.49
N GLY A 33 5.53 6.34 9.61
CA GLY A 33 6.60 6.35 8.61
C GLY A 33 7.61 5.20 8.70
N LEU A 34 7.48 4.27 9.66
CA LEU A 34 8.40 3.14 9.79
C LEU A 34 8.18 2.10 8.68
N ASP A 35 9.27 1.50 8.25
CA ASP A 35 9.22 0.32 7.39
C ASP A 35 8.42 -0.82 8.07
N TRP A 36 7.55 -1.45 7.30
CA TRP A 36 6.66 -2.52 7.77
C TRP A 36 7.39 -3.67 8.49
N LEU A 37 8.61 -4.02 8.03
CA LEU A 37 9.41 -5.06 8.69
C LEU A 37 9.91 -4.59 10.07
N ARG A 38 10.38 -3.35 10.16
CA ARG A 38 10.80 -2.73 11.43
C ARG A 38 9.64 -2.63 12.42
N LEU A 39 8.49 -2.24 11.91
CA LEU A 39 7.29 -2.15 12.74
C LEU A 39 6.82 -3.53 13.21
N GLY A 40 6.88 -4.55 12.35
CA GLY A 40 6.60 -5.93 12.73
C GLY A 40 7.56 -6.46 13.79
N GLU A 41 8.84 -6.16 13.70
CA GLU A 41 9.85 -6.49 14.72
C GLU A 41 9.58 -5.77 16.05
N LEU A 42 9.21 -4.48 15.99
CA LEU A 42 8.84 -3.70 17.17
C LEU A 42 7.62 -4.29 17.89
N LEU A 43 6.56 -4.62 17.16
CA LEU A 43 5.36 -5.25 17.72
C LEU A 43 5.70 -6.56 18.43
N ARG A 44 6.55 -7.38 17.81
CA ARG A 44 7.03 -8.62 18.43
C ARG A 44 7.84 -8.36 19.70
N ALA A 45 8.72 -7.37 19.67
CA ALA A 45 9.53 -7.01 20.83
C ALA A 45 8.67 -6.50 21.99
N ILE A 46 7.64 -5.69 21.70
CA ILE A 46 6.67 -5.24 22.72
C ILE A 46 5.92 -6.44 23.31
N ALA A 47 5.40 -7.33 22.49
CA ALA A 47 4.67 -8.52 22.96
C ALA A 47 5.57 -9.46 23.77
N ALA A 48 6.82 -9.69 23.35
CA ALA A 48 7.78 -10.50 24.10
C ALA A 48 8.11 -9.87 25.46
N ASN A 49 8.29 -8.54 25.49
CA ASN A 49 8.54 -7.80 26.72
C ASN A 49 7.34 -7.86 27.68
N ALA A 50 6.12 -7.98 27.15
CA ALA A 50 4.91 -8.21 27.93
C ALA A 50 4.79 -9.66 28.44
N GLY A 51 5.77 -10.52 28.19
CA GLY A 51 5.78 -11.91 28.64
C GLY A 51 4.94 -12.84 27.77
N CYS A 52 4.57 -12.44 26.55
CA CYS A 52 3.86 -13.29 25.62
C CYS A 52 4.83 -14.30 24.97
N GLU A 53 4.37 -15.53 24.77
CA GLU A 53 5.06 -16.51 23.94
C GLU A 53 4.66 -16.28 22.47
N LEU A 54 5.68 -16.17 21.58
CA LEU A 54 5.47 -15.76 20.20
C LEU A 54 5.70 -16.91 19.22
N GLY A 55 4.73 -17.12 18.36
CA GLY A 55 4.87 -17.99 17.20
C GLY A 55 5.74 -17.35 16.09
N PRO A 56 6.03 -18.11 15.03
CA PRO A 56 6.79 -17.60 13.88
C PRO A 56 6.03 -16.50 13.15
N SER A 57 6.77 -15.50 12.67
CA SER A 57 6.21 -14.46 11.78
C SER A 57 6.00 -15.02 10.38
N ARG A 58 4.89 -14.62 9.77
CA ARG A 58 4.58 -14.86 8.36
C ARG A 58 4.52 -13.51 7.64
N VAL A 59 5.32 -13.36 6.61
CA VAL A 59 5.29 -12.20 5.72
C VAL A 59 4.51 -12.61 4.47
N GLN A 60 3.52 -11.80 4.10
CA GLN A 60 2.74 -12.01 2.90
C GLN A 60 3.27 -11.14 1.74
N LEU A 61 2.85 -11.44 0.51
CA LEU A 61 3.29 -10.72 -0.69
C LEU A 61 2.80 -9.26 -0.74
N ASP A 62 1.73 -8.95 -0.01
CA ASP A 62 1.22 -7.60 0.18
C ASP A 62 2.04 -6.78 1.21
N GLY A 63 3.06 -7.42 1.84
CA GLY A 63 3.86 -6.82 2.89
C GLY A 63 3.20 -6.85 4.27
N SER A 64 2.04 -7.51 4.42
CA SER A 64 1.47 -7.73 5.74
C SER A 64 2.31 -8.72 6.53
N VAL A 65 2.39 -8.48 7.84
CA VAL A 65 3.11 -9.35 8.79
C VAL A 65 2.12 -9.93 9.78
N GLN A 66 2.17 -11.23 9.96
CA GLN A 66 1.34 -11.91 10.94
C GLN A 66 2.18 -12.76 11.88
N PHE A 67 1.80 -12.81 13.14
CA PHE A 67 2.31 -13.75 14.10
C PHE A 67 1.25 -14.12 15.15
N ALA A 68 1.27 -15.35 15.59
CA ALA A 68 0.49 -15.79 16.74
C ALA A 68 1.21 -15.42 18.03
N MET A 69 0.46 -15.08 19.07
CA MET A 69 1.00 -14.94 20.41
C MET A 69 0.11 -15.63 21.41
N LEU A 70 0.73 -16.12 22.47
CA LEU A 70 0.08 -16.73 23.62
C LEU A 70 0.31 -15.82 24.81
N GLU A 71 -0.76 -15.23 25.32
CA GLU A 71 -0.74 -14.38 26.51
C GLU A 71 -0.76 -15.27 27.76
N ALA A 72 0.05 -14.91 28.74
CA ALA A 72 0.14 -15.62 30.02
C ALA A 72 0.29 -17.16 29.88
N PRO A 73 1.35 -17.65 29.21
CA PRO A 73 1.48 -19.06 28.79
C PRO A 73 1.54 -20.09 29.95
N LYS A 74 1.56 -19.64 31.18
CA LYS A 74 1.58 -20.51 32.38
C LYS A 74 0.36 -20.28 33.28
N SER A 75 -0.64 -19.57 32.78
CA SER A 75 -1.87 -19.28 33.51
C SER A 75 -2.98 -20.24 33.16
N LEU A 76 -3.91 -20.46 34.09
CA LEU A 76 -5.17 -21.19 33.84
C LEU A 76 -6.06 -20.48 32.78
N HIS A 77 -5.72 -19.24 32.40
CA HIS A 77 -6.47 -18.38 31.47
C HIS A 77 -5.56 -17.98 30.31
N GLU A 78 -4.91 -18.95 29.71
CA GLU A 78 -4.15 -18.73 28.47
C GLU A 78 -5.06 -18.15 27.37
N ARG A 79 -4.63 -17.04 26.77
CA ARG A 79 -5.34 -16.42 25.66
C ARG A 79 -4.48 -16.43 24.43
N ARG A 80 -5.03 -16.94 23.34
CA ARG A 80 -4.37 -16.89 22.05
C ARG A 80 -4.78 -15.63 21.29
N ALA A 81 -3.83 -15.00 20.65
CA ALA A 81 -4.10 -13.89 19.76
C ALA A 81 -3.35 -14.06 18.44
N LEU A 82 -3.96 -13.58 17.36
CA LEU A 82 -3.33 -13.39 16.08
C LEU A 82 -3.14 -11.90 15.86
N VAL A 83 -1.89 -11.48 15.74
CA VAL A 83 -1.53 -10.10 15.43
C VAL A 83 -1.26 -10.01 13.92
N LYS A 84 -1.92 -9.07 13.25
CA LYS A 84 -1.69 -8.76 11.85
C LYS A 84 -1.36 -7.27 11.71
N LEU A 85 -0.18 -6.98 11.20
CA LEU A 85 0.19 -5.67 10.69
C LEU A 85 -0.27 -5.59 9.24
N VAL A 86 -1.09 -4.58 8.92
CA VAL A 86 -1.57 -4.32 7.57
C VAL A 86 -0.40 -4.03 6.64
N GLY A 87 -0.49 -4.52 5.42
CA GLY A 87 0.54 -4.35 4.43
C GLY A 87 0.71 -2.88 4.02
N TRP A 88 1.91 -2.48 3.77
CA TRP A 88 2.31 -1.12 3.40
C TRP A 88 1.72 -0.60 2.07
N ARG A 89 1.02 -1.45 1.32
CA ARG A 89 0.25 -1.04 0.13
C ARG A 89 -1.15 -0.51 0.47
N GLU A 90 -1.62 -0.76 1.68
CA GLU A 90 -2.94 -0.33 2.12
C GLU A 90 -2.81 0.97 2.90
N TRP A 91 -3.41 2.03 2.37
CA TRP A 91 -3.48 3.37 2.97
C TRP A 91 -4.44 3.39 4.16
N GLY A 92 -4.04 2.77 5.24
CA GLY A 92 -4.94 2.51 6.34
C GLY A 92 -5.90 1.33 6.09
N ALA A 93 -6.50 0.83 7.16
CA ALA A 93 -7.40 -0.31 7.10
C ALA A 93 -8.81 0.10 6.64
N THR A 94 -9.31 -0.57 5.62
CA THR A 94 -10.68 -0.46 5.11
C THR A 94 -11.58 -1.53 5.71
N PRO A 95 -12.93 -1.45 5.55
CA PRO A 95 -13.83 -2.52 5.96
C PRO A 95 -13.49 -3.87 5.31
N GLU A 96 -12.96 -3.87 4.08
CA GLU A 96 -12.55 -5.05 3.35
C GLU A 96 -11.31 -5.70 3.99
N THR A 97 -10.35 -4.88 4.44
CA THR A 97 -9.17 -5.32 5.20
C THR A 97 -9.60 -6.04 6.49
N VAL A 98 -10.54 -5.45 7.22
CA VAL A 98 -11.10 -6.06 8.44
C VAL A 98 -11.83 -7.36 8.11
N GLN A 99 -12.63 -7.39 7.03
CA GLN A 99 -13.35 -8.60 6.62
C GLN A 99 -12.38 -9.74 6.24
N ALA A 100 -11.34 -9.43 5.49
CA ALA A 100 -10.31 -10.41 5.15
C ALA A 100 -9.66 -11.01 6.41
N PHE A 101 -9.39 -10.17 7.41
CA PHE A 101 -8.83 -10.63 8.68
C PHE A 101 -9.81 -11.47 9.50
N ILE A 102 -11.11 -11.15 9.48
CA ILE A 102 -12.16 -11.99 10.09
C ILE A 102 -12.11 -13.40 9.48
N HIS A 103 -12.06 -13.52 8.16
CA HIS A 103 -12.00 -14.82 7.49
C HIS A 103 -10.72 -15.59 7.82
N GLU A 104 -9.62 -14.92 8.10
CA GLU A 104 -8.38 -15.56 8.57
C GLU A 104 -8.56 -16.12 9.99
N LEU A 105 -9.19 -15.37 10.89
CA LEU A 105 -9.49 -15.81 12.26
C LEU A 105 -10.44 -17.00 12.28
N GLU A 106 -11.47 -17.00 11.44
CA GLU A 106 -12.45 -18.10 11.33
C GLU A 106 -11.81 -19.44 10.89
N ARG A 107 -10.69 -19.39 10.18
CA ARG A 107 -9.95 -20.61 9.79
C ARG A 107 -9.15 -21.22 10.92
N ILE A 108 -8.97 -20.51 12.01
CA ILE A 108 -8.25 -20.98 13.19
C ILE A 108 -9.25 -21.78 14.04
N ARG A 109 -8.92 -23.03 14.31
CA ARG A 109 -9.83 -23.93 15.05
C ARG A 109 -10.00 -23.60 16.53
N GLU A 110 -9.03 -22.88 17.08
CA GLU A 110 -9.00 -22.53 18.50
C GLU A 110 -9.48 -21.09 18.69
N PRO A 111 -10.18 -20.78 19.79
CA PRO A 111 -10.60 -19.42 20.11
C PRO A 111 -9.39 -18.49 20.10
N THR A 112 -9.35 -17.57 19.15
CA THR A 112 -8.22 -16.68 18.94
C THR A 112 -8.71 -15.24 18.83
N ARG A 113 -8.15 -14.36 19.65
CA ARG A 113 -8.41 -12.93 19.59
C ARG A 113 -7.69 -12.33 18.37
N GLY A 114 -8.34 -11.41 17.67
CA GLY A 114 -7.76 -10.69 16.56
C GLY A 114 -7.19 -9.34 17.00
N VAL A 115 -5.97 -9.04 16.58
CA VAL A 115 -5.33 -7.72 16.72
C VAL A 115 -4.89 -7.25 15.36
N LEU A 116 -5.49 -6.18 14.87
CA LEU A 116 -5.17 -5.58 13.59
C LEU A 116 -4.45 -4.26 13.81
N VAL A 117 -3.23 -4.15 13.29
CA VAL A 117 -2.39 -2.97 13.41
C VAL A 117 -2.32 -2.28 12.06
N ALA A 118 -2.78 -1.04 11.98
CA ALA A 118 -2.74 -0.21 10.78
C ALA A 118 -2.16 1.16 11.13
N PRO A 119 -0.85 1.38 10.93
CA PRO A 119 -0.18 2.62 11.33
C PRO A 119 -0.77 3.87 10.68
N ASP A 120 -1.18 3.78 9.42
CA ASP A 120 -1.84 4.86 8.68
C ASP A 120 -3.32 5.07 9.07
N GLY A 121 -3.78 4.30 10.06
CA GLY A 121 -5.10 4.44 10.65
C GLY A 121 -6.16 3.52 10.06
N PHE A 122 -7.39 3.76 10.48
CA PHE A 122 -8.58 3.01 10.06
C PHE A 122 -9.63 3.98 9.57
N SER A 123 -10.33 3.64 8.49
CA SER A 123 -11.56 4.35 8.16
C SER A 123 -12.60 4.19 9.27
N ALA A 124 -13.52 5.15 9.42
CA ALA A 124 -14.57 5.09 10.44
C ALA A 124 -15.38 3.78 10.35
N ALA A 125 -15.69 3.34 9.14
CA ALA A 125 -16.41 2.09 8.89
C ALA A 125 -15.58 0.86 9.28
N ALA A 126 -14.26 0.87 9.04
CA ALA A 126 -13.35 -0.21 9.45
C ALA A 126 -13.24 -0.30 10.98
N LYS A 127 -13.09 0.85 11.67
CA LYS A 127 -13.07 0.91 13.15
C LYS A 127 -14.36 0.33 13.75
N ASN A 128 -15.51 0.75 13.26
CA ASN A 128 -16.80 0.26 13.72
C ASN A 128 -16.95 -1.26 13.48
N ARG A 129 -16.51 -1.74 12.30
CA ARG A 129 -16.58 -3.16 11.98
C ARG A 129 -15.67 -3.99 12.88
N ALA A 130 -14.42 -3.58 13.08
CA ALA A 130 -13.48 -4.25 13.98
C ALA A 130 -14.04 -4.34 15.41
N HIS A 131 -14.56 -3.22 15.92
CA HIS A 131 -15.18 -3.17 17.25
C HIS A 131 -16.37 -4.13 17.39
N ASN A 132 -17.26 -4.19 16.40
CA ASN A 132 -18.46 -5.04 16.45
C ASN A 132 -18.17 -6.54 16.49
N VAL A 133 -17.00 -6.96 15.96
CA VAL A 133 -16.56 -8.36 15.94
C VAL A 133 -15.51 -8.67 17.00
N GLY A 134 -15.17 -7.70 17.86
CA GLY A 134 -14.18 -7.90 18.94
C GLY A 134 -12.73 -7.95 18.46
N ILE A 135 -12.43 -7.40 17.30
CA ILE A 135 -11.04 -7.22 16.83
C ILE A 135 -10.49 -5.94 17.45
N GLU A 136 -9.33 -6.04 18.07
CA GLU A 136 -8.60 -4.89 18.55
C GLU A 136 -7.90 -4.20 17.37
N ALA A 137 -8.25 -2.92 17.17
CA ALA A 137 -7.69 -2.08 16.10
C ALA A 137 -6.67 -1.13 16.71
N ILE A 138 -5.42 -1.18 16.25
CA ILE A 138 -4.30 -0.36 16.76
C ILE A 138 -3.76 0.50 15.63
N ASP A 139 -3.85 1.82 15.77
CA ASP A 139 -3.23 2.80 14.88
C ASP A 139 -1.92 3.36 15.46
N ALA A 140 -1.23 4.24 14.72
CA ALA A 140 0.02 4.82 15.17
C ALA A 140 -0.12 5.61 16.48
N ALA A 141 -1.24 6.29 16.68
CA ALA A 141 -1.49 7.06 17.91
C ALA A 141 -1.66 6.14 19.12
N GLN A 142 -2.37 5.03 18.96
CA GLN A 142 -2.53 4.02 20.00
C GLN A 142 -1.21 3.29 20.29
N LEU A 143 -0.43 2.97 19.25
CA LEU A 143 0.89 2.37 19.42
C LEU A 143 1.86 3.33 20.12
N HIS A 144 1.80 4.62 19.80
CA HIS A 144 2.54 5.65 20.53
C HIS A 144 2.18 5.67 22.03
N GLN A 145 0.88 5.62 22.37
CA GLN A 145 0.45 5.55 23.76
C GLN A 145 0.98 4.29 24.48
N ILE A 146 1.09 3.19 23.78
CA ILE A 146 1.68 1.97 24.34
C ILE A 146 3.15 2.17 24.64
N LEU A 147 3.90 2.70 23.69
CA LEU A 147 5.33 2.96 23.83
C LEU A 147 5.65 3.97 24.96
N THR A 148 4.82 4.99 25.12
CA THR A 148 4.98 5.99 26.19
C THR A 148 4.69 5.45 27.59
N ARG A 149 4.00 4.31 27.70
CA ARG A 149 3.75 3.62 28.98
C ARG A 149 4.85 2.64 29.38
N LEU A 150 5.79 2.35 28.48
CA LEU A 150 6.94 1.51 28.79
C LEU A 150 7.91 2.23 29.74
N PRO A 151 8.67 1.49 30.56
CA PRO A 151 9.81 2.06 31.27
C PRO A 151 10.76 2.79 30.32
N ALA A 152 11.27 3.94 30.71
CA ALA A 152 12.08 4.82 29.84
C ALA A 152 13.24 4.06 29.16
N GLU A 153 13.98 3.24 29.90
CA GLU A 153 15.09 2.45 29.35
C GLU A 153 14.64 1.49 28.22
N GLN A 154 13.46 0.90 28.36
CA GLN A 154 12.91 0.00 27.34
C GLN A 154 12.41 0.77 26.11
N ALA A 155 11.74 1.88 26.34
CA ALA A 155 11.27 2.74 25.25
C ALA A 155 12.44 3.31 24.45
N ASP A 156 13.52 3.72 25.11
CA ASP A 156 14.76 4.21 24.48
C ASP A 156 15.49 3.10 23.72
N PHE A 157 15.54 1.90 24.31
CA PHE A 157 16.10 0.72 23.61
C PHE A 157 15.33 0.42 22.34
N PHE A 158 13.99 0.33 22.42
CA PHE A 158 13.16 0.07 21.23
C PHE A 158 13.29 1.19 20.22
N TYR A 159 13.35 2.45 20.64
CA TYR A 159 13.58 3.59 19.76
C TYR A 159 14.89 3.42 19.00
N THR A 160 15.98 3.21 19.72
CA THR A 160 17.32 3.08 19.12
C THR A 160 17.41 1.95 18.10
N VAL A 161 16.88 0.77 18.45
CA VAL A 161 16.92 -0.40 17.55
C VAL A 161 16.00 -0.21 16.34
N THR A 162 14.80 0.34 16.56
CA THR A 162 13.80 0.48 15.49
C THR A 162 14.18 1.57 14.49
N THR A 163 14.79 2.68 14.97
CA THR A 163 15.16 3.82 14.11
C THR A 163 16.56 3.69 13.51
N ALA A 164 17.31 2.65 13.85
CA ALA A 164 18.66 2.44 13.32
C ALA A 164 18.68 2.34 11.79
N GLY A 165 19.58 3.07 11.14
CA GLY A 165 19.81 3.00 9.69
C GLY A 165 18.62 3.50 8.87
N TYR A 166 18.29 2.77 7.79
CA TYR A 166 17.22 3.14 6.86
C TYR A 166 15.84 2.68 7.34
N CYS A 167 15.41 3.14 8.51
CA CYS A 167 14.19 2.70 9.18
C CYS A 167 12.88 3.04 8.44
N LYS A 168 12.90 4.08 7.60
CA LYS A 168 11.75 4.53 6.79
C LYS A 168 11.77 4.02 5.35
N VAL A 169 12.87 3.40 4.91
CA VAL A 169 12.97 2.86 3.56
C VAL A 169 12.27 1.51 3.52
N PRO A 170 11.23 1.34 2.68
CA PRO A 170 10.50 0.10 2.62
C PRO A 170 11.37 -1.10 2.27
N THR A 171 11.05 -2.25 2.84
CA THR A 171 11.69 -3.52 2.56
C THR A 171 10.86 -4.31 1.54
N CYS A 172 11.49 -4.91 0.55
CA CYS A 172 10.80 -5.77 -0.42
C CYS A 172 10.29 -7.05 0.28
N PRO A 173 8.98 -7.36 0.26
CA PRO A 173 8.43 -8.53 0.94
C PRO A 173 8.88 -9.86 0.31
N VAL A 174 9.40 -9.83 -0.91
CA VAL A 174 9.84 -11.03 -1.64
C VAL A 174 11.28 -11.41 -1.31
N CYS A 175 12.20 -10.44 -1.29
CA CYS A 175 13.64 -10.71 -1.10
C CYS A 175 14.24 -10.06 0.16
N LEU A 176 13.43 -9.37 0.97
CA LEU A 176 13.80 -8.71 2.22
C LEU A 176 14.95 -7.68 2.10
N ARG A 177 15.17 -7.15 0.91
CA ARG A 177 16.13 -6.06 0.68
C ARG A 177 15.42 -4.72 0.73
N LYS A 178 16.13 -3.69 1.15
CA LYS A 178 15.62 -2.31 1.09
C LYS A 178 15.35 -1.92 -0.36
N LEU A 179 14.22 -1.26 -0.59
CA LEU A 179 13.84 -0.75 -1.89
C LEU A 179 14.65 0.50 -2.20
N SER A 180 14.98 0.71 -3.47
CA SER A 180 15.57 1.95 -3.94
C SER A 180 14.47 2.91 -4.33
N ARG A 181 14.56 4.16 -3.82
CA ARG A 181 13.72 5.23 -4.27
C ARG A 181 14.14 5.59 -5.70
N MET A 182 13.23 5.41 -6.61
CA MET A 182 13.36 5.91 -7.97
C MET A 182 12.57 7.21 -8.02
N GLU A 183 13.23 8.34 -8.16
CA GLU A 183 12.54 9.51 -8.69
C GLU A 183 12.06 9.12 -10.07
N GLN A 184 10.76 9.18 -10.30
CA GLN A 184 10.30 9.39 -11.65
C GLN A 184 10.92 10.73 -12.04
N GLN A 185 12.05 10.67 -12.73
CA GLN A 185 12.53 11.85 -13.42
C GLN A 185 11.44 12.19 -14.44
N THR A 186 10.50 13.02 -14.02
CA THR A 186 9.63 13.80 -14.90
C THR A 186 10.47 14.65 -15.88
N THR A 187 11.77 14.58 -15.77
CA THR A 187 12.80 15.19 -16.65
C THR A 187 13.49 14.20 -17.58
N ARG A 188 13.08 12.94 -17.70
CA ARG A 188 13.10 12.41 -19.04
C ARG A 188 11.96 13.13 -19.73
N ALA A 189 12.30 14.19 -20.41
CA ALA A 189 11.39 14.97 -21.22
C ALA A 189 10.38 13.99 -21.80
N MET A 190 9.13 14.12 -21.35
CA MET A 190 8.01 13.47 -21.98
C MET A 190 8.32 13.62 -23.44
N ARG A 191 8.53 12.53 -24.16
CA ARG A 191 8.88 12.62 -25.58
C ARG A 191 7.62 13.16 -26.22
N THR A 192 7.48 14.48 -26.11
CA THR A 192 6.45 15.24 -26.80
C THR A 192 6.87 15.12 -28.24
N VAL A 193 6.34 14.13 -28.91
CA VAL A 193 6.43 14.06 -30.37
C VAL A 193 5.35 15.02 -30.84
N PRO A 194 5.71 16.24 -31.27
CA PRO A 194 4.74 17.11 -31.88
C PRO A 194 4.37 16.45 -33.21
N GLY A 195 3.24 15.77 -33.25
CA GLY A 195 2.82 15.04 -34.43
C GLY A 195 2.06 13.75 -34.11
N GLU A 196 1.99 12.94 -35.10
CA GLU A 196 1.31 11.65 -35.13
C GLU A 196 2.29 10.53 -34.73
N MET A 197 1.87 9.66 -33.84
CA MET A 197 2.59 8.44 -33.46
C MET A 197 1.78 7.23 -33.90
N VAL A 198 2.33 6.44 -34.84
CA VAL A 198 1.67 5.29 -35.44
C VAL A 198 2.42 4.01 -35.07
N PHE A 199 1.74 3.04 -34.49
CA PHE A 199 2.27 1.72 -34.21
C PHE A 199 1.78 0.73 -35.27
N GLN A 200 2.72 0.18 -36.04
CA GLN A 200 2.45 -0.79 -37.13
C GLN A 200 2.89 -2.20 -36.77
N THR A 201 3.49 -2.39 -35.60
CA THR A 201 3.93 -3.70 -35.12
C THR A 201 3.65 -3.82 -33.62
N SER A 202 3.43 -5.03 -33.18
CA SER A 202 3.25 -5.33 -31.76
C SER A 202 4.52 -4.98 -30.97
N THR A 203 4.36 -4.23 -29.88
CA THR A 203 5.50 -3.77 -29.08
C THR A 203 5.12 -3.41 -27.66
N LEU A 204 6.12 -3.45 -26.79
CA LEU A 204 6.04 -2.93 -25.42
C LEU A 204 6.71 -1.57 -25.39
N VAL A 205 5.97 -0.54 -24.96
CA VAL A 205 6.47 0.84 -24.85
C VAL A 205 6.82 1.12 -23.38
N PRO A 206 8.11 1.19 -23.04
CA PRO A 206 8.56 1.35 -21.66
C PRO A 206 8.62 2.79 -21.19
N ASP A 207 8.52 3.76 -22.09
CA ASP A 207 8.63 5.18 -21.80
C ASP A 207 7.24 5.85 -21.79
N PRO A 208 7.02 6.89 -20.95
CA PRO A 208 5.80 7.70 -21.01
C PRO A 208 5.69 8.40 -22.38
N VAL A 209 4.48 8.44 -22.93
CA VAL A 209 4.21 8.99 -24.26
C VAL A 209 3.27 10.18 -24.16
N ALA A 210 3.65 11.28 -24.85
CA ALA A 210 2.75 12.39 -25.13
C ALA A 210 2.81 12.73 -26.60
N CYS A 211 1.66 12.71 -27.29
CA CYS A 211 1.60 12.97 -28.73
C CYS A 211 0.33 13.74 -29.11
N GLY A 212 0.32 14.30 -30.32
CA GLY A 212 -0.86 14.94 -30.86
C GLY A 212 -1.92 13.91 -31.27
N ARG A 213 -1.51 12.86 -31.97
CA ARG A 213 -2.36 11.75 -32.37
C ARG A 213 -1.65 10.42 -32.16
N LEU A 214 -2.35 9.50 -31.52
CA LEU A 214 -1.90 8.13 -31.34
C LEU A 214 -2.72 7.20 -32.23
N GLU A 215 -2.06 6.40 -33.06
CA GLU A 215 -2.72 5.42 -33.91
C GLU A 215 -2.14 4.04 -33.74
N ILE A 216 -2.98 3.06 -33.43
CA ILE A 216 -2.64 1.63 -33.33
C ILE A 216 -3.23 0.93 -34.54
N MET A 217 -2.39 0.35 -35.39
CA MET A 217 -2.83 -0.31 -36.62
C MET A 217 -3.46 -1.68 -36.35
N HIS A 218 -4.16 -2.24 -37.36
CA HIS A 218 -4.74 -3.56 -37.31
C HIS A 218 -3.68 -4.62 -36.98
N ASP A 219 -4.10 -5.68 -36.27
CA ASP A 219 -3.27 -6.83 -35.91
C ASP A 219 -2.05 -6.50 -35.04
N CYS A 220 -1.97 -5.29 -34.48
CA CYS A 220 -0.94 -4.90 -33.54
C CYS A 220 -1.44 -5.01 -32.10
N GLU A 221 -0.57 -5.53 -31.23
CA GLU A 221 -0.74 -5.53 -29.77
C GLU A 221 0.31 -4.60 -29.16
N VAL A 222 -0.13 -3.48 -28.60
CA VAL A 222 0.77 -2.48 -28.01
C VAL A 222 0.48 -2.34 -26.53
N THR A 223 1.48 -2.57 -25.70
CA THR A 223 1.40 -2.41 -24.24
C THR A 223 2.23 -1.23 -23.80
N PHE A 224 1.59 -0.25 -23.15
CA PHE A 224 2.26 0.88 -22.52
C PHE A 224 2.46 0.61 -21.04
N LEU A 225 3.69 0.80 -20.53
CA LEU A 225 4.00 0.63 -19.12
C LEU A 225 3.75 1.89 -18.27
N HIS A 226 3.52 3.01 -18.94
CA HIS A 226 3.28 4.31 -18.32
C HIS A 226 2.08 5.00 -18.97
N GLU A 227 1.56 6.02 -18.30
CA GLU A 227 0.47 6.85 -18.79
C GLU A 227 0.77 7.44 -20.18
N VAL A 228 -0.18 7.33 -21.06
CA VAL A 228 -0.13 7.89 -22.41
C VAL A 228 -1.06 9.09 -22.49
N ARG A 229 -0.53 10.23 -22.95
CA ARG A 229 -1.31 11.44 -23.22
C ARG A 229 -1.39 11.70 -24.71
N ALA A 230 -2.60 11.81 -25.22
CA ALA A 230 -2.84 12.14 -26.62
C ALA A 230 -3.95 13.20 -26.76
N LYS A 231 -3.90 13.98 -27.83
CA LYS A 231 -5.04 14.86 -28.19
C LYS A 231 -6.14 14.08 -28.90
N GLU A 232 -5.74 13.12 -29.72
CA GLU A 232 -6.63 12.22 -30.43
C GLU A 232 -6.06 10.80 -30.39
N MET A 233 -6.93 9.78 -30.40
CA MET A 233 -6.51 8.40 -30.39
C MET A 233 -7.36 7.57 -31.34
N VAL A 234 -6.73 6.75 -32.17
CA VAL A 234 -7.39 5.82 -33.08
C VAL A 234 -6.83 4.41 -32.84
N VAL A 235 -7.67 3.50 -32.42
CA VAL A 235 -7.31 2.11 -32.16
C VAL A 235 -7.99 1.20 -33.17
N ARG A 236 -7.17 0.44 -33.91
CA ARG A 236 -7.61 -0.59 -34.85
C ARG A 236 -7.20 -2.00 -34.44
N GLY A 237 -6.21 -2.10 -33.55
CA GLY A 237 -5.68 -3.34 -32.98
C GLY A 237 -5.98 -3.47 -31.48
N HIS A 238 -5.07 -4.07 -30.75
CA HIS A 238 -5.17 -4.25 -29.31
C HIS A 238 -4.20 -3.32 -28.60
N VAL A 239 -4.69 -2.58 -27.59
CA VAL A 239 -3.86 -1.68 -26.80
C VAL A 239 -4.12 -1.88 -25.30
N SER A 240 -3.05 -1.85 -24.52
CA SER A 240 -3.11 -2.01 -23.07
C SER A 240 -2.31 -0.92 -22.36
N GLY A 241 -2.88 -0.31 -21.32
CA GLY A 241 -2.24 0.75 -20.53
C GLY A 241 -3.21 1.74 -19.94
N ASP A 242 -2.67 2.88 -19.49
CA ASP A 242 -3.41 4.00 -18.92
C ASP A 242 -3.39 5.18 -19.89
N PHE A 243 -4.58 5.64 -20.30
CA PHE A 243 -4.73 6.62 -21.38
C PHE A 243 -5.48 7.86 -20.91
N ILE A 244 -4.92 9.04 -21.22
CA ILE A 244 -5.59 10.33 -21.12
C ILE A 244 -5.67 10.94 -22.51
N CYS A 245 -6.89 11.07 -23.04
CA CYS A 245 -7.14 11.69 -24.34
C CYS A 245 -7.92 13.00 -24.18
N GLU A 246 -7.32 14.13 -24.56
CA GLU A 246 -7.94 15.44 -24.45
C GLU A 246 -9.09 15.66 -25.46
N GLY A 247 -9.19 14.81 -26.48
CA GLY A 247 -10.19 14.88 -27.53
C GLY A 247 -10.93 13.58 -27.75
N LEU A 248 -11.02 13.18 -29.01
CA LEU A 248 -11.76 12.01 -29.46
C LEU A 248 -10.88 10.75 -29.42
N VAL A 249 -11.41 9.69 -28.82
CA VAL A 249 -10.90 8.33 -28.95
C VAL A 249 -11.83 7.54 -29.87
N THR A 250 -11.30 7.01 -30.95
CA THR A 250 -12.04 6.15 -31.89
C THR A 250 -11.53 4.72 -31.80
N LEU A 251 -12.38 3.80 -31.34
CA LEU A 251 -12.12 2.37 -31.40
C LEU A 251 -12.83 1.81 -32.66
N GLN A 252 -12.02 1.35 -33.62
CA GLN A 252 -12.56 0.75 -34.83
C GLN A 252 -12.98 -0.70 -34.62
N ARG A 253 -13.72 -1.25 -35.60
CA ARG A 253 -14.25 -2.61 -35.53
C ARG A 253 -13.19 -3.64 -35.12
N GLY A 254 -13.47 -4.40 -34.04
CA GLY A 254 -12.58 -5.43 -33.52
C GLY A 254 -11.40 -4.93 -32.69
N ALA A 255 -11.30 -3.64 -32.46
CA ALA A 255 -10.27 -3.07 -31.60
C ALA A 255 -10.55 -3.39 -30.12
N THR A 256 -9.50 -3.58 -29.35
CA THR A 256 -9.60 -3.78 -27.89
C THR A 256 -8.70 -2.79 -27.16
N LEU A 257 -9.28 -2.08 -26.18
CA LEU A 257 -8.54 -1.24 -25.26
C LEU A 257 -8.66 -1.81 -23.86
N SER A 258 -7.54 -2.17 -23.26
CA SER A 258 -7.46 -2.72 -21.90
C SER A 258 -6.77 -1.76 -20.94
N GLY A 259 -7.36 -1.52 -19.75
CA GLY A 259 -6.77 -0.66 -18.72
C GLY A 259 -7.65 0.51 -18.34
N THR A 260 -7.07 1.70 -18.16
CA THR A 260 -7.84 2.90 -17.80
C THR A 260 -7.89 3.88 -18.98
N LEU A 261 -9.05 4.47 -19.22
CA LEU A 261 -9.25 5.48 -20.26
C LEU A 261 -9.99 6.68 -19.68
N ALA A 262 -9.34 7.85 -19.73
CA ALA A 262 -9.98 9.12 -19.50
C ALA A 262 -9.99 9.92 -20.83
N ALA A 263 -11.16 10.23 -21.34
CA ALA A 263 -11.29 10.90 -22.65
C ALA A 263 -12.42 11.93 -22.63
N ARG A 264 -12.34 12.94 -23.52
CA ARG A 264 -13.44 13.91 -23.68
C ARG A 264 -14.61 13.29 -24.44
N SER A 265 -14.34 12.50 -25.44
CA SER A 265 -15.35 11.79 -26.20
C SER A 265 -14.80 10.45 -26.71
N VAL A 266 -15.67 9.46 -26.82
CA VAL A 266 -15.30 8.12 -27.29
C VAL A 266 -16.31 7.68 -28.33
N ASP A 267 -15.80 7.23 -29.48
CA ASP A 267 -16.56 6.59 -30.54
C ASP A 267 -16.14 5.11 -30.61
N VAL A 268 -17.07 4.22 -30.30
CA VAL A 268 -16.85 2.78 -30.28
C VAL A 268 -17.64 2.12 -31.41
N GLN A 269 -16.93 1.59 -32.40
CA GLN A 269 -17.56 0.90 -33.52
C GLN A 269 -17.97 -0.55 -33.18
N ASP A 270 -18.86 -1.12 -33.96
CA ASP A 270 -19.37 -2.48 -33.74
C ASP A 270 -18.26 -3.52 -33.57
N GLY A 271 -18.32 -4.28 -32.48
CA GLY A 271 -17.34 -5.31 -32.14
C GLY A 271 -16.02 -4.80 -31.54
N ALA A 272 -15.91 -3.51 -31.24
CA ALA A 272 -14.81 -2.99 -30.43
C ALA A 272 -15.14 -3.07 -28.93
N GLU A 273 -14.13 -3.27 -28.10
CA GLU A 273 -14.28 -3.50 -26.66
C GLU A 273 -13.36 -2.58 -25.83
N ILE A 274 -13.89 -2.08 -24.71
CA ILE A 274 -13.11 -1.43 -23.67
C ILE A 274 -13.17 -2.32 -22.43
N ILE A 275 -12.00 -2.82 -22.01
CA ILE A 275 -11.85 -3.71 -20.85
C ILE A 275 -11.14 -2.95 -19.74
N GLY A 276 -11.89 -2.52 -18.73
CA GLY A 276 -11.31 -1.78 -17.61
C GLY A 276 -12.14 -0.59 -17.16
N GLN A 277 -11.48 0.46 -16.66
CA GLN A 277 -12.16 1.65 -16.17
C GLN A 277 -12.21 2.73 -17.25
N PHE A 278 -13.37 3.36 -17.36
CA PHE A 278 -13.59 4.41 -18.34
C PHE A 278 -14.23 5.64 -17.68
N ARG A 279 -13.72 6.84 -18.02
CA ARG A 279 -14.23 8.11 -17.51
C ARG A 279 -14.29 9.16 -18.63
N ILE A 280 -15.43 9.84 -18.76
CA ILE A 280 -15.55 11.04 -19.60
C ILE A 280 -15.00 12.25 -18.83
N LEU A 281 -14.16 13.05 -19.50
CA LEU A 281 -13.63 14.29 -18.97
C LEU A 281 -14.64 15.42 -19.22
N ASP A 282 -15.28 15.91 -18.17
CA ASP A 282 -16.21 17.05 -18.21
C ASP A 282 -15.43 18.37 -18.13
N GLY A 283 -15.36 19.08 -19.27
CA GLY A 283 -14.91 20.48 -19.31
C GLY A 283 -13.42 20.72 -19.15
N VAL A 284 -13.00 21.91 -19.55
CA VAL A 284 -11.65 22.42 -19.47
C VAL A 284 -11.21 22.50 -18.00
N THR A 285 -10.50 21.50 -17.55
CA THR A 285 -9.62 21.65 -16.39
C THR A 285 -8.21 21.63 -16.95
N ASP A 286 -7.50 22.72 -16.78
CA ASP A 286 -6.07 22.84 -17.03
C ASP A 286 -5.33 21.77 -16.21
N ALA A 287 -5.32 20.53 -16.70
CA ALA A 287 -4.59 19.42 -16.10
C ALA A 287 -3.08 19.49 -16.39
N LEU A 288 -2.60 20.63 -16.91
CA LEU A 288 -1.20 20.83 -17.22
C LEU A 288 -0.39 21.44 -16.07
N THR A 289 -1.01 21.76 -14.92
CA THR A 289 -0.32 22.62 -13.94
C THR A 289 -0.06 22.01 -12.57
N GLN A 290 -0.29 20.73 -12.32
CA GLN A 290 0.15 20.11 -11.05
C GLN A 290 0.50 18.63 -11.24
N LEU A 291 1.64 18.39 -11.88
CA LEU A 291 2.36 17.13 -11.68
C LEU A 291 3.28 17.34 -10.49
N GLU A 292 2.81 16.98 -9.31
CA GLU A 292 3.70 16.65 -8.21
C GLU A 292 4.62 15.51 -8.68
N PRO A 293 5.92 15.54 -8.38
CA PRO A 293 6.83 14.49 -8.80
C PRO A 293 6.40 13.18 -8.12
N THR A 294 5.76 12.30 -8.87
CA THR A 294 5.45 10.96 -8.41
C THR A 294 6.73 10.15 -8.39
N TRP A 295 7.10 9.65 -7.24
CA TRP A 295 8.23 8.77 -7.08
C TRP A 295 7.74 7.41 -6.60
N PHE A 296 8.44 6.38 -7.02
CA PHE A 296 8.08 5.02 -6.68
C PHE A 296 9.28 4.23 -6.15
N TRP A 297 9.00 3.19 -5.39
CA TRP A 297 10.02 2.30 -4.87
C TRP A 297 10.20 1.10 -5.79
N ARG A 298 11.43 0.70 -6.05
CA ARG A 298 11.75 -0.46 -6.88
C ARG A 298 12.78 -1.35 -6.19
N CYS A 299 12.58 -2.65 -6.30
CA CYS A 299 13.57 -3.63 -5.89
C CYS A 299 14.63 -3.80 -6.97
N LEU A 300 15.85 -3.35 -6.69
CA LEU A 300 16.99 -3.46 -7.60
C LEU A 300 18.00 -4.46 -7.07
N ASN A 301 18.68 -5.18 -7.97
CA ASN A 301 19.87 -5.96 -7.64
C ASN A 301 21.11 -5.06 -7.54
N SER A 302 22.26 -5.65 -7.18
CA SER A 302 23.55 -4.92 -7.07
C SER A 302 24.02 -4.27 -8.38
N SER A 303 23.48 -4.69 -9.53
CA SER A 303 23.77 -4.11 -10.85
C SER A 303 22.73 -3.06 -11.29
N GLY A 304 21.81 -2.65 -10.42
CA GLY A 304 20.79 -1.65 -10.70
C GLY A 304 19.62 -2.16 -11.57
N LYS A 305 19.52 -3.47 -11.82
CA LYS A 305 18.39 -4.06 -12.58
C LYS A 305 17.26 -4.47 -11.64
N THR A 306 16.02 -4.34 -12.10
CA THR A 306 14.83 -4.76 -11.35
C THR A 306 14.88 -6.24 -11.03
N GLN A 307 14.88 -6.59 -9.75
CA GLN A 307 14.99 -7.98 -9.28
C GLN A 307 13.62 -8.62 -9.07
N CYS A 308 12.66 -7.86 -8.53
CA CYS A 308 11.32 -8.35 -8.26
C CYS A 308 10.32 -7.56 -9.12
N ARG A 309 9.71 -8.20 -10.13
CA ARG A 309 8.82 -7.55 -11.11
C ARG A 309 7.50 -7.02 -10.54
N SER A 310 7.09 -7.47 -9.37
CA SER A 310 5.76 -7.19 -8.79
C SER A 310 5.72 -6.07 -7.75
N VAL A 311 6.79 -5.28 -7.59
CA VAL A 311 6.90 -4.32 -6.50
C VAL A 311 7.07 -2.91 -7.07
N LEU A 312 5.97 -2.33 -7.56
CA LEU A 312 5.84 -0.91 -7.88
C LEU A 312 5.08 -0.23 -6.73
N PHE A 313 5.62 0.87 -6.24
CA PHE A 313 5.07 1.59 -5.10
C PHE A 313 4.93 3.06 -5.46
N GLU A 314 3.71 3.54 -5.47
CA GLU A 314 3.41 4.96 -5.59
C GLU A 314 3.29 5.53 -4.17
N PRO A 315 4.06 6.55 -3.81
CA PRO A 315 3.81 7.28 -2.58
C PRO A 315 2.65 8.24 -2.79
N HIS A 316 1.68 8.24 -1.91
CA HIS A 316 0.77 9.35 -1.82
C HIS A 316 1.48 10.54 -1.15
N SER A 317 1.14 11.73 -1.62
CA SER A 317 1.51 13.00 -1.04
C SER A 317 1.12 13.04 0.43
N LEU A 318 2.13 13.13 1.30
CA LEU A 318 1.94 13.62 2.66
C LEU A 318 1.57 15.10 2.53
N GLY A 319 0.26 15.41 2.61
CA GLY A 319 -0.24 16.75 2.84
C GLY A 319 -0.07 17.16 4.30
#